data_19f901cd3afcafa13f4b6289f2c02167
#
_entry.id   19f901cd3afcafa13f4b6289f2c02167
#
_cell.length_a   1.000
_cell.length_b   1.000
_cell.length_c   1.000
_cell.angle_alpha   90.00
_cell.angle_beta   90.00
_cell.angle_gamma   90.00
#
_symmetry.space_group_name_H-M   'P 1'
#
loop_
_entity.id
_entity.type
_entity.pdbx_description
1 polymer ?
#
loop_
_entity_poly.entity_id
_entity_poly.type
_entity_poly.pdbx_seq_one_letter_code
_entity_poly.pdbx_strand_id
1 'polypeptide(L)'
;MSTPYKASFICYLLTGLVLAGFGVRYFLAAELTPYHAAALDQSLAAMSQNQQITFITLYRAVGTGMLSTAVAFGFLLFIPFRRGERWSRWAMTAAGLCFAGLSIYFTLAFKAATGFDPPWPAAVANAVLIVVAHVLASLKTNV
;
A
#
# COMPACT_ATOMS: atom_id res chain seq x y z
N MET A 1 24.33 11.13 -5.71
CA MET A 1 23.16 10.51 -6.38
C MET A 1 22.86 11.31 -7.64
N SER A 2 22.76 10.64 -8.82
CA SER A 2 22.32 11.26 -10.07
C SER A 2 20.86 11.73 -9.97
N THR A 3 20.45 12.65 -10.85
CA THR A 3 19.07 13.17 -10.85
C THR A 3 18.02 12.07 -10.98
N PRO A 4 18.12 11.09 -11.92
CA PRO A 4 17.13 10.03 -12.02
C PRO A 4 17.08 9.14 -10.77
N TYR A 5 18.21 8.94 -10.09
CA TYR A 5 18.25 8.15 -8.86
C TYR A 5 17.58 8.87 -7.68
N LYS A 6 17.71 10.21 -7.61
CA LYS A 6 16.97 11.03 -6.62
C LYS A 6 15.47 10.97 -6.88
N ALA A 7 15.05 11.06 -8.15
CA ALA A 7 13.65 10.92 -8.53
C ALA A 7 13.09 9.54 -8.18
N SER A 8 13.85 8.48 -8.43
CA SER A 8 13.50 7.11 -8.00
C SER A 8 13.32 7.01 -6.48
N PHE A 9 14.24 7.59 -5.70
CA PHE A 9 14.13 7.64 -4.24
C PHE A 9 12.82 8.31 -3.79
N ILE A 10 12.45 9.44 -4.42
CA ILE A 10 11.20 10.14 -4.11
C ILE A 10 9.99 9.28 -4.46
N CYS A 11 9.96 8.61 -5.60
CA CYS A 11 8.86 7.72 -5.98
C CYS A 11 8.69 6.57 -4.97
N TYR A 12 9.78 5.92 -4.56
CA TYR A 12 9.71 4.88 -3.53
C TYR A 12 9.30 5.45 -2.16
N LEU A 13 9.75 6.65 -1.80
CA LEU A 13 9.33 7.31 -0.56
C LEU A 13 7.82 7.56 -0.57
N LEU A 14 7.28 8.09 -1.66
CA LEU A 14 5.84 8.31 -1.82
C LEU A 14 5.05 7.00 -1.71
N THR A 15 5.54 5.92 -2.34
CA THR A 15 4.97 4.58 -2.18
C THR A 15 4.90 4.16 -0.71
N GLY A 16 5.99 4.32 0.04
CA GLY A 16 6.04 3.99 1.47
C GLY A 16 5.10 4.87 2.31
N LEU A 17 5.00 6.15 1.99
CA LEU A 17 4.09 7.08 2.68
C LEU A 17 2.62 6.76 2.42
N VAL A 18 2.25 6.41 1.19
CA VAL A 18 0.89 5.96 0.85
C VAL A 18 0.54 4.70 1.65
N LEU A 19 1.46 3.73 1.69
CA LEU A 19 1.26 2.50 2.45
C LEU A 19 1.11 2.76 3.95
N ALA A 20 1.96 3.64 4.52
CA ALA A 20 1.88 4.03 5.92
C ALA A 20 0.57 4.76 6.22
N GLY A 21 0.13 5.69 5.36
CA GLY A 21 -1.11 6.44 5.53
C GLY A 21 -2.35 5.53 5.56
N PHE A 22 -2.45 4.60 4.61
CA PHE A 22 -3.52 3.58 4.65
C PHE A 22 -3.38 2.68 5.87
N GLY A 23 -2.16 2.27 6.24
CA GLY A 23 -1.90 1.46 7.42
C GLY A 23 -2.38 2.12 8.71
N VAL A 24 -2.07 3.41 8.90
CA VAL A 24 -2.56 4.19 10.05
C VAL A 24 -4.09 4.29 10.04
N ARG A 25 -4.68 4.59 8.86
CA ARG A 25 -6.14 4.69 8.72
C ARG A 25 -6.86 3.41 9.15
N TYR A 26 -6.38 2.26 8.68
CA TYR A 26 -6.98 0.97 9.03
C TYR A 26 -6.68 0.55 10.47
N PHE A 27 -5.48 0.83 10.97
CA PHE A 27 -5.11 0.51 12.35
C PHE A 27 -5.92 1.30 13.38
N LEU A 28 -6.18 2.58 13.10
CA LEU A 28 -6.97 3.47 13.97
C LEU A 28 -8.48 3.46 13.64
N ALA A 29 -8.94 2.60 12.72
CA ALA A 29 -10.32 2.57 12.33
C ALA A 29 -11.23 2.28 13.53
N ALA A 30 -12.24 3.15 13.70
CA ALA A 30 -13.33 3.00 14.66
C ALA A 30 -14.67 2.72 13.99
N GLU A 31 -14.73 2.83 12.66
CA GLU A 31 -15.92 2.67 11.83
C GLU A 31 -15.60 1.92 10.55
N LEU A 32 -16.63 1.41 9.88
CA LEU A 32 -16.48 0.83 8.54
C LEU A 32 -16.11 1.90 7.53
N THR A 33 -15.30 1.54 6.53
CA THR A 33 -15.11 2.42 5.38
C THR A 33 -16.42 2.58 4.61
N PRO A 34 -16.68 3.74 3.97
CA PRO A 34 -17.96 4.01 3.33
C PRO A 34 -18.44 2.92 2.35
N TYR A 35 -17.53 2.37 1.55
CA TYR A 35 -17.87 1.32 0.59
C TYR A 35 -18.18 -0.04 1.26
N HIS A 36 -17.59 -0.35 2.42
CA HIS A 36 -17.96 -1.55 3.19
C HIS A 36 -19.31 -1.37 3.89
N ALA A 37 -19.56 -0.19 4.47
CA ALA A 37 -20.85 0.10 5.08
C ALA A 37 -21.98 0.04 4.04
N ALA A 38 -21.74 0.60 2.84
CA ALA A 38 -22.70 0.55 1.73
C ALA A 38 -22.93 -0.90 1.24
N ALA A 39 -21.88 -1.72 1.12
CA ALA A 39 -22.01 -3.11 0.69
C ALA A 39 -22.74 -3.99 1.71
N LEU A 40 -22.69 -3.64 2.99
CA LEU A 40 -23.38 -4.36 4.07
C LEU A 40 -24.78 -3.79 4.37
N ASP A 41 -25.12 -2.65 3.74
CA ASP A 41 -26.35 -1.88 3.99
C ASP A 41 -26.59 -1.59 5.49
N GLN A 42 -25.52 -1.42 6.25
CA GLN A 42 -25.59 -1.10 7.67
C GLN A 42 -24.32 -0.44 8.19
N SER A 43 -24.46 0.38 9.25
CA SER A 43 -23.35 0.93 9.99
C SER A 43 -22.76 -0.07 10.99
N LEU A 44 -21.52 0.15 11.41
CA LEU A 44 -20.90 -0.68 12.45
C LEU A 44 -21.74 -0.67 13.75
N ALA A 45 -22.30 0.48 14.13
CA ALA A 45 -23.11 0.60 15.35
C ALA A 45 -24.43 -0.20 15.31
N ALA A 46 -24.94 -0.53 14.13
CA ALA A 46 -26.13 -1.37 13.95
C ALA A 46 -25.86 -2.88 14.06
N MET A 47 -24.59 -3.27 14.07
CA MET A 47 -24.16 -4.66 14.16
C MET A 47 -24.16 -5.18 15.61
N SER A 48 -24.23 -6.52 15.76
CA SER A 48 -24.00 -7.13 17.07
C SER A 48 -22.58 -6.86 17.57
N GLN A 49 -22.39 -6.87 18.88
CA GLN A 49 -21.09 -6.62 19.51
C GLN A 49 -19.97 -7.52 18.94
N ASN A 50 -20.26 -8.79 18.72
CA ASN A 50 -19.27 -9.72 18.16
C ASN A 50 -18.88 -9.36 16.72
N GLN A 51 -19.83 -8.92 15.90
CA GLN A 51 -19.54 -8.45 14.55
C GLN A 51 -18.69 -7.19 14.57
N GLN A 52 -19.02 -6.21 15.42
CA GLN A 52 -18.22 -4.99 15.58
C GLN A 52 -16.77 -5.32 15.95
N ILE A 53 -16.55 -6.17 16.96
CA ILE A 53 -15.21 -6.58 17.38
C ILE A 53 -14.49 -7.28 16.23
N THR A 54 -15.16 -8.17 15.50
CA THR A 54 -14.57 -8.91 14.38
C THR A 54 -14.11 -7.97 13.27
N PHE A 55 -14.97 -7.05 12.80
CA PHE A 55 -14.60 -6.12 11.73
C PHE A 55 -13.47 -5.18 12.13
N ILE A 56 -13.53 -4.61 13.33
CA ILE A 56 -12.45 -3.72 13.82
C ILE A 56 -11.13 -4.48 13.98
N THR A 57 -11.18 -5.72 14.46
CA THR A 57 -9.97 -6.55 14.59
C THR A 57 -9.36 -6.85 13.23
N LEU A 58 -10.19 -7.18 12.21
CA LEU A 58 -9.72 -7.41 10.84
C LEU A 58 -9.10 -6.14 10.24
N TYR A 59 -9.73 -4.97 10.44
CA TYR A 59 -9.17 -3.70 9.98
C TYR A 59 -7.80 -3.42 10.62
N ARG A 60 -7.69 -3.60 11.94
CA ARG A 60 -6.42 -3.41 12.66
C ARG A 60 -5.35 -4.41 12.21
N ALA A 61 -5.72 -5.65 11.93
CA ALA A 61 -4.78 -6.64 11.39
C ALA A 61 -4.26 -6.22 10.00
N VAL A 62 -5.15 -5.76 9.11
CA VAL A 62 -4.76 -5.20 7.80
C VAL A 62 -3.85 -3.98 7.99
N GLY A 63 -4.24 -3.03 8.86
CA GLY A 63 -3.45 -1.84 9.15
C GLY A 63 -2.06 -2.19 9.70
N THR A 64 -1.97 -3.17 10.61
CA THR A 64 -0.69 -3.66 11.14
C THR A 64 0.20 -4.22 10.03
N GLY A 65 -0.34 -5.04 9.14
CA GLY A 65 0.41 -5.56 7.99
C GLY A 65 0.95 -4.46 7.08
N MET A 66 0.12 -3.45 6.78
CA MET A 66 0.52 -2.28 5.98
C MET A 66 1.63 -1.47 6.68
N LEU A 67 1.50 -1.19 7.96
CA LEU A 67 2.50 -0.45 8.75
C LEU A 67 3.83 -1.21 8.82
N SER A 68 3.79 -2.52 9.09
CA SER A 68 4.99 -3.36 9.12
C SER A 68 5.70 -3.36 7.77
N THR A 69 4.93 -3.45 6.67
CA THR A 69 5.47 -3.38 5.31
C THR A 69 6.07 -2.00 5.02
N ALA A 70 5.41 -0.91 5.45
CA ALA A 70 5.93 0.45 5.28
C ALA A 70 7.24 0.67 6.04
N VAL A 71 7.35 0.14 7.26
CA VAL A 71 8.60 0.19 8.05
C VAL A 71 9.72 -0.58 7.34
N ALA A 72 9.46 -1.82 6.92
CA ALA A 72 10.46 -2.61 6.19
C ALA A 72 10.89 -1.92 4.88
N PHE A 73 9.93 -1.33 4.15
CA PHE A 73 10.19 -0.56 2.95
C PHE A 73 11.05 0.68 3.23
N GLY A 74 10.79 1.37 4.35
CA GLY A 74 11.61 2.49 4.82
C GLY A 74 13.05 2.06 5.11
N PHE A 75 13.27 0.95 5.82
CA PHE A 75 14.62 0.41 6.05
C PHE A 75 15.35 0.12 4.73
N LEU A 76 14.68 -0.53 3.77
CA LEU A 76 15.26 -0.81 2.46
C LEU A 76 15.61 0.48 1.70
N LEU A 77 14.75 1.50 1.79
CA LEU A 77 14.95 2.77 1.10
C LEU A 77 16.10 3.58 1.70
N PHE A 78 16.12 3.73 3.03
CA PHE A 78 17.06 4.64 3.69
C PHE A 78 18.43 4.02 3.94
N ILE A 79 18.58 2.71 3.92
CA ILE A 79 19.85 2.04 4.15
C ILE A 79 20.44 1.50 2.84
N PRO A 80 20.07 0.32 2.30
CA PRO A 80 20.77 -0.24 1.15
C PRO A 80 20.50 0.53 -0.15
N PHE A 81 19.29 1.05 -0.36
CA PHE A 81 19.00 1.81 -1.57
C PHE A 81 19.83 3.10 -1.64
N ARG A 82 19.91 3.86 -0.53
CA ARG A 82 20.78 5.07 -0.49
C ARG A 82 22.25 4.77 -0.70
N ARG A 83 22.71 3.59 -0.30
CA ARG A 83 24.09 3.11 -0.56
C ARG A 83 24.31 2.68 -2.01
N GLY A 84 23.25 2.63 -2.83
CA GLY A 84 23.32 2.22 -4.23
C GLY A 84 23.38 0.71 -4.44
N GLU A 85 23.00 -0.07 -3.44
CA GLU A 85 22.97 -1.53 -3.51
C GLU A 85 21.90 -2.00 -4.48
N ARG A 86 22.29 -2.71 -5.55
CA ARG A 86 21.38 -3.09 -6.65
C ARG A 86 20.23 -3.99 -6.21
N TRP A 87 20.48 -4.89 -5.28
CA TRP A 87 19.48 -5.84 -4.80
C TRP A 87 18.30 -5.15 -4.11
N SER A 88 18.54 -4.04 -3.39
CA SER A 88 17.48 -3.30 -2.68
C SER A 88 16.41 -2.76 -3.63
N ARG A 89 16.82 -2.32 -4.83
CA ARG A 89 15.89 -1.91 -5.87
C ARG A 89 14.93 -3.05 -6.26
N TRP A 90 15.47 -4.25 -6.48
CA TRP A 90 14.66 -5.41 -6.82
C TRP A 90 13.76 -5.84 -5.66
N ALA A 91 14.28 -5.85 -4.43
CA ALA A 91 13.50 -6.18 -3.25
C ALA A 91 12.31 -5.22 -3.05
N MET A 92 12.55 -3.91 -3.17
CA MET A 92 11.49 -2.89 -3.05
C MET A 92 10.46 -3.01 -4.18
N THR A 93 10.91 -3.23 -5.42
CA THR A 93 10.00 -3.41 -6.56
C THR A 93 9.15 -4.66 -6.40
N ALA A 94 9.75 -5.79 -6.05
CA ALA A 94 9.03 -7.05 -5.89
C ALA A 94 8.00 -6.97 -4.74
N ALA A 95 8.41 -6.48 -3.56
CA ALA A 95 7.53 -6.32 -2.42
C ALA A 95 6.39 -5.32 -2.72
N GLY A 96 6.73 -4.19 -3.31
CA GLY A 96 5.77 -3.14 -3.64
C GLY A 96 4.76 -3.58 -4.70
N LEU A 97 5.20 -4.22 -5.79
CA LEU A 97 4.30 -4.73 -6.83
C LEU A 97 3.45 -5.90 -6.35
N CYS A 98 3.99 -6.78 -5.50
CA CYS A 98 3.21 -7.84 -4.87
C CYS A 98 2.06 -7.23 -4.05
N PHE A 99 2.36 -6.27 -3.18
CA PHE A 99 1.35 -5.58 -2.37
C PHE A 99 0.32 -4.84 -3.24
N ALA A 100 0.78 -4.02 -4.20
CA ALA A 100 -0.10 -3.25 -5.07
C ALA A 100 -0.97 -4.17 -5.95
N GLY A 101 -0.40 -5.23 -6.52
CA GLY A 101 -1.11 -6.20 -7.35
C GLY A 101 -2.20 -6.94 -6.58
N LEU A 102 -1.91 -7.41 -5.37
CA LEU A 102 -2.91 -8.02 -4.50
C LEU A 102 -4.00 -7.01 -4.10
N SER A 103 -3.63 -5.76 -3.80
CA SER A 103 -4.59 -4.71 -3.48
C SER A 103 -5.52 -4.40 -4.66
N ILE A 104 -5.00 -4.33 -5.89
CA ILE A 104 -5.80 -4.17 -7.11
C ILE A 104 -6.74 -5.36 -7.28
N TYR A 105 -6.21 -6.58 -7.15
CA TYR A 105 -7.02 -7.79 -7.27
C TYR A 105 -8.19 -7.80 -6.29
N PHE A 106 -7.94 -7.60 -4.98
CA PHE A 106 -9.00 -7.63 -3.96
C PHE A 106 -10.01 -6.51 -4.12
N THR A 107 -9.58 -5.29 -4.47
CA THR A 107 -10.49 -4.17 -4.66
C THR A 107 -11.35 -4.35 -5.90
N LEU A 108 -10.82 -4.85 -7.00
CA LEU A 108 -11.59 -5.15 -8.20
C LEU A 108 -12.53 -6.35 -8.01
N ALA A 109 -12.09 -7.40 -7.31
CA ALA A 109 -12.95 -8.53 -6.96
C ALA A 109 -14.13 -8.09 -6.06
N PHE A 110 -13.87 -7.22 -5.07
CA PHE A 110 -14.91 -6.62 -4.24
C PHE A 110 -15.90 -5.81 -5.08
N LYS A 111 -15.41 -4.94 -5.98
CA LYS A 111 -16.25 -4.16 -6.88
C LYS A 111 -17.13 -5.07 -7.76
N ALA A 112 -16.55 -6.11 -8.34
CA ALA A 112 -17.27 -7.05 -9.19
C ALA A 112 -18.36 -7.82 -8.42
N ALA A 113 -18.11 -8.15 -7.16
CA ALA A 113 -19.04 -8.91 -6.32
C ALA A 113 -20.17 -8.03 -5.73
N THR A 114 -19.90 -6.77 -5.42
CA THR A 114 -20.84 -5.91 -4.68
C THR A 114 -21.38 -4.74 -5.47
N GLY A 115 -20.75 -4.35 -6.57
CA GLY A 115 -21.08 -3.15 -7.34
C GLY A 115 -20.58 -1.83 -6.74
N PHE A 116 -20.04 -1.85 -5.51
CA PHE A 116 -19.50 -0.64 -4.85
C PHE A 116 -18.05 -0.39 -5.23
N ASP A 117 -17.65 0.89 -5.21
CA ASP A 117 -16.32 1.36 -5.65
C ASP A 117 -15.35 1.52 -4.47
N PRO A 118 -14.47 0.53 -4.20
CA PRO A 118 -13.35 0.70 -3.31
C PRO A 118 -12.25 1.55 -3.98
N PRO A 119 -11.23 2.04 -3.24
CA PRO A 119 -10.20 2.94 -3.77
C PRO A 119 -9.15 2.22 -4.63
N TRP A 120 -9.56 1.38 -5.60
CA TRP A 120 -8.65 0.68 -6.52
C TRP A 120 -7.74 1.61 -7.34
N PRO A 121 -8.13 2.86 -7.72
CA PRO A 121 -7.24 3.74 -8.46
C PRO A 121 -5.98 4.12 -7.66
N ALA A 122 -6.09 4.19 -6.33
CA ALA A 122 -4.93 4.46 -5.48
C ALA A 122 -3.91 3.31 -5.53
N ALA A 123 -4.38 2.07 -5.58
CA ALA A 123 -3.51 0.91 -5.73
C ALA A 123 -2.81 0.88 -7.09
N VAL A 124 -3.52 1.23 -8.17
CA VAL A 124 -2.95 1.37 -9.52
C VAL A 124 -1.90 2.48 -9.57
N ALA A 125 -2.21 3.67 -9.02
CA ALA A 125 -1.26 4.78 -8.97
C ALA A 125 0.02 4.38 -8.20
N ASN A 126 -0.12 3.63 -7.10
CA ASN A 126 1.02 3.13 -6.35
C ASN A 126 1.86 2.13 -7.16
N ALA A 127 1.24 1.22 -7.91
CA ALA A 127 1.94 0.30 -8.80
C ALA A 127 2.74 1.06 -9.88
N VAL A 128 2.15 2.09 -10.49
CA VAL A 128 2.82 2.96 -11.47
C VAL A 128 4.03 3.66 -10.85
N LEU A 129 3.89 4.23 -9.65
CA LEU A 129 5.01 4.85 -8.94
C LEU A 129 6.19 3.89 -8.74
N ILE A 130 5.90 2.64 -8.37
CA ILE A 130 6.93 1.60 -8.15
C ILE A 130 7.65 1.28 -9.48
N VAL A 131 6.91 1.11 -10.56
CA VAL A 131 7.49 0.84 -11.90
C VAL A 131 8.37 2.01 -12.34
N VAL A 132 7.88 3.23 -12.21
CA VAL A 132 8.65 4.46 -12.53
C VAL A 132 9.91 4.53 -11.67
N ALA A 133 9.81 4.27 -10.37
CA ALA A 133 10.95 4.25 -9.47
C ALA A 133 12.01 3.23 -9.91
N HIS A 134 11.58 2.02 -10.29
CA HIS A 134 12.48 0.97 -10.77
C HIS A 134 13.22 1.37 -12.04
N VAL A 135 12.49 1.90 -13.03
CA VAL A 135 13.07 2.36 -14.30
C VAL A 135 14.07 3.48 -14.06
N LEU A 136 13.72 4.51 -13.29
CA LEU A 136 14.60 5.62 -12.99
C LEU A 136 15.89 5.19 -12.26
N ALA A 137 15.78 4.22 -11.33
CA ALA A 137 16.96 3.67 -10.66
C ALA A 137 17.85 2.84 -11.61
N SER A 138 17.27 2.29 -12.68
CA SER A 138 17.99 1.51 -13.68
C SER A 138 18.82 2.37 -14.61
N LEU A 139 18.40 3.60 -14.90
CA LEU A 139 19.11 4.53 -15.80
C LEU A 139 20.48 4.96 -15.25
N LYS A 140 20.76 4.75 -13.97
CA LYS A 140 22.07 5.07 -13.36
C LYS A 140 23.17 4.05 -13.71
N THR A 141 22.82 2.85 -14.14
CA THR A 141 23.79 1.75 -14.27
C THR A 141 24.64 1.80 -15.53
N ASN A 142 24.47 2.81 -16.37
CA ASN A 142 25.14 2.94 -17.67
C ASN A 142 26.22 4.05 -17.70
N VAL A 143 26.79 4.43 -16.54
CA VAL A 143 27.92 5.37 -16.46
C VAL A 143 29.06 4.78 -15.65
#